data_0f3d3212089f9c71a076192152d945cd
#
_entry.id   0f3d3212089f9c71a076192152d945cd
#
_cell.length_a   1.000
_cell.length_b   1.000
_cell.length_c   1.000
_cell.angle_alpha   90.00
_cell.angle_beta   90.00
_cell.angle_gamma   90.00
#
_symmetry.space_group_name_H-M   'P 1'
#
loop_
_entity.id
_entity.type
_entity.pdbx_description
1 polymer ?
#
loop_
_entity_poly.entity_id
_entity_poly.type
_entity_poly.pdbx_seq_one_letter_code
_entity_poly.pdbx_strand_id
1 'polypeptide(L)'
;TTTAVNGGFIILPENAGSLEITKASAEHQAAFGDIQFTIAGTFKFNVTEQPSGIVGITDDQEAERTVVVKVTDKKDGTLDIAIVEDESENLTFTNTYGASTGDEDIAAQIPATKKLTGRDMKAEEFQFEVVTRKVDEAAEGFKEEVVAVGTNGEAANDIPGAVTFAGKDDVKLAYT
;
A
#
# COMPACT_ATOMS: atom_id res chain seq x y z
N THR A 1 0.53 10.26 -33.88
CA THR A 1 1.07 9.34 -34.92
C THR A 1 0.70 7.92 -34.54
N THR A 2 0.03 7.20 -35.42
CA THR A 2 -0.33 5.79 -35.23
C THR A 2 0.84 4.89 -35.57
N THR A 3 0.95 3.74 -34.92
CA THR A 3 1.99 2.73 -35.22
C THR A 3 1.34 1.44 -35.71
N ALA A 4 1.74 0.99 -36.90
CA ALA A 4 1.31 -0.31 -37.40
C ALA A 4 2.18 -1.42 -36.82
N VAL A 5 1.54 -2.47 -36.30
CA VAL A 5 2.22 -3.65 -35.77
C VAL A 5 1.73 -4.93 -36.43
N ASN A 6 2.48 -6.03 -36.29
CA ASN A 6 2.16 -7.32 -36.92
C ASN A 6 1.90 -7.22 -38.44
N GLY A 7 2.79 -6.52 -39.19
CA GLY A 7 2.63 -6.35 -40.62
C GLY A 7 1.50 -5.41 -41.05
N GLY A 8 1.02 -4.55 -40.16
CA GLY A 8 -0.08 -3.62 -40.43
C GLY A 8 -1.47 -4.19 -40.14
N PHE A 9 -1.57 -5.37 -39.53
CA PHE A 9 -2.86 -5.96 -39.13
C PHE A 9 -3.52 -5.27 -37.97
N ILE A 10 -2.72 -4.62 -37.09
CA ILE A 10 -3.15 -3.82 -35.96
C ILE A 10 -2.52 -2.44 -36.12
N ILE A 11 -3.31 -1.39 -35.94
CA ILE A 11 -2.85 -0.01 -35.91
C ILE A 11 -3.12 0.55 -34.52
N LEU A 12 -2.05 0.88 -33.82
CA LEU A 12 -2.11 1.42 -32.48
C LEU A 12 -2.13 2.96 -32.51
N PRO A 13 -2.89 3.60 -31.62
CA PRO A 13 -2.82 5.04 -31.43
C PRO A 13 -1.46 5.47 -30.86
N GLU A 14 -1.20 6.76 -30.91
CA GLU A 14 -0.04 7.34 -30.25
C GLU A 14 -0.12 7.06 -28.74
N ASN A 15 1.00 6.66 -28.15
CA ASN A 15 1.12 6.30 -26.74
C ASN A 15 0.38 5.02 -26.27
N ALA A 16 -0.07 4.16 -27.18
CA ALA A 16 -0.65 2.87 -26.81
C ALA A 16 0.33 1.90 -26.14
N GLY A 17 1.61 2.23 -26.06
CA GLY A 17 2.62 1.38 -25.41
C GLY A 17 2.66 1.46 -23.90
N SER A 18 2.17 2.57 -23.32
CA SER A 18 2.08 2.74 -21.87
C SER A 18 1.08 3.83 -21.50
N LEU A 19 0.43 3.65 -20.37
CA LEU A 19 -0.46 4.62 -19.75
C LEU A 19 0.03 4.94 -18.34
N GLU A 20 -0.22 6.15 -17.91
CA GLU A 20 -0.02 6.56 -16.53
C GLU A 20 -1.36 6.98 -15.91
N ILE A 21 -1.72 6.38 -14.79
CA ILE A 21 -2.88 6.75 -13.99
C ILE A 21 -2.37 7.49 -12.77
N THR A 22 -2.78 8.75 -12.63
CA THR A 22 -2.37 9.62 -11.52
C THR A 22 -3.58 10.00 -10.69
N LYS A 23 -3.34 10.67 -9.56
CA LYS A 23 -4.41 11.27 -8.75
C LYS A 23 -5.29 12.26 -9.55
N ALA A 24 -4.75 12.85 -10.61
CA ALA A 24 -5.47 13.78 -11.48
C ALA A 24 -6.26 13.09 -12.60
N SER A 25 -6.07 11.79 -12.82
CA SER A 25 -6.83 11.03 -13.80
C SER A 25 -8.30 10.94 -13.39
N ALA A 26 -9.21 11.26 -14.33
CA ALA A 26 -10.64 11.18 -14.08
C ALA A 26 -11.02 9.75 -13.65
N GLU A 27 -11.76 9.63 -12.55
CA GLU A 27 -12.21 8.34 -12.02
C GLU A 27 -11.09 7.30 -11.83
N HIS A 28 -9.81 7.74 -11.75
CA HIS A 28 -8.63 6.87 -11.71
C HIS A 28 -8.56 5.88 -12.88
N GLN A 29 -8.98 6.33 -14.07
CA GLN A 29 -8.99 5.54 -15.29
C GLN A 29 -8.14 6.19 -16.39
N ALA A 30 -7.65 5.37 -17.31
CA ALA A 30 -7.03 5.80 -18.55
C ALA A 30 -7.37 4.81 -19.67
N ALA A 31 -7.35 5.27 -20.92
CA ALA A 31 -7.64 4.45 -22.08
C ALA A 31 -6.45 4.43 -23.03
N PHE A 32 -6.12 3.28 -23.59
CA PHE A 32 -5.07 3.09 -24.60
C PHE A 32 -5.42 3.76 -25.95
N GLY A 33 -6.62 4.32 -26.06
CA GLY A 33 -7.14 4.89 -27.30
C GLY A 33 -7.73 3.84 -28.23
N ASP A 34 -8.06 4.26 -29.47
CA ASP A 34 -8.71 3.40 -30.45
C ASP A 34 -7.70 2.52 -31.18
N ILE A 35 -7.78 1.23 -30.93
CA ILE A 35 -6.99 0.22 -31.64
C ILE A 35 -7.76 -0.17 -32.90
N GLN A 36 -7.13 -0.05 -34.08
CA GLN A 36 -7.75 -0.39 -35.36
C GLN A 36 -7.24 -1.76 -35.85
N PHE A 37 -8.14 -2.51 -36.46
CA PHE A 37 -7.85 -3.82 -37.07
C PHE A 37 -8.10 -3.76 -38.58
N THR A 38 -7.22 -4.35 -39.35
CA THR A 38 -7.32 -4.37 -40.84
C THR A 38 -7.72 -5.74 -41.37
N ILE A 39 -7.72 -6.78 -40.53
CA ILE A 39 -8.13 -8.14 -40.91
C ILE A 39 -9.01 -8.77 -39.84
N ALA A 40 -9.83 -9.74 -40.23
CA ALA A 40 -10.55 -10.61 -39.31
C ALA A 40 -9.59 -11.57 -38.61
N GLY A 41 -9.90 -11.90 -37.34
CA GLY A 41 -9.09 -12.79 -36.51
C GLY A 41 -9.41 -12.66 -35.04
N THR A 42 -8.73 -13.45 -34.21
CA THR A 42 -8.76 -13.30 -32.76
C THR A 42 -7.41 -12.78 -32.29
N PHE A 43 -7.44 -11.71 -31.53
CA PHE A 43 -6.27 -11.01 -31.03
C PHE A 43 -6.24 -11.03 -29.51
N LYS A 44 -5.12 -11.41 -28.95
CA LYS A 44 -4.90 -11.42 -27.50
C LYS A 44 -3.95 -10.28 -27.13
N PHE A 45 -4.34 -9.49 -26.14
CA PHE A 45 -3.54 -8.41 -25.59
C PHE A 45 -3.26 -8.68 -24.13
N ASN A 46 -2.04 -8.48 -23.70
CA ASN A 46 -1.68 -8.48 -22.29
C ASN A 46 -1.44 -7.04 -21.84
N VAL A 47 -2.06 -6.67 -20.75
CA VAL A 47 -1.87 -5.39 -20.08
C VAL A 47 -1.16 -5.69 -18.76
N THR A 48 -0.01 -5.06 -18.57
CA THR A 48 0.84 -5.31 -17.40
C THR A 48 1.00 -4.03 -16.60
N GLU A 49 0.68 -4.10 -15.32
CA GLU A 49 1.03 -3.03 -14.38
C GLU A 49 2.53 -3.09 -14.07
N GLN A 50 3.19 -1.94 -14.12
CA GLN A 50 4.58 -1.82 -13.71
C GLN A 50 4.65 -1.58 -12.18
N PRO A 51 5.60 -2.20 -11.47
CA PRO A 51 5.75 -1.99 -10.04
C PRO A 51 5.90 -0.51 -9.70
N SER A 52 5.18 -0.06 -8.69
CA SER A 52 5.21 1.34 -8.25
C SER A 52 6.57 1.78 -7.73
N GLY A 53 7.32 0.87 -7.10
CA GLY A 53 8.58 1.15 -6.44
C GLY A 53 8.45 2.12 -5.25
N ILE A 54 7.24 2.41 -4.80
CA ILE A 54 6.97 3.36 -3.73
C ILE A 54 6.89 2.62 -2.40
N VAL A 55 7.64 3.09 -1.41
CA VAL A 55 7.61 2.52 -0.06
C VAL A 55 6.21 2.64 0.53
N GLY A 56 5.71 1.56 1.10
CA GLY A 56 4.36 1.47 1.67
C GLY A 56 3.28 1.09 0.67
N ILE A 57 3.58 0.98 -0.63
CA ILE A 57 2.65 0.41 -1.60
C ILE A 57 2.97 -1.06 -1.83
N THR A 58 1.95 -1.89 -1.73
CA THR A 58 1.95 -3.28 -2.19
C THR A 58 1.20 -3.31 -3.50
N ASP A 59 1.91 -3.61 -4.58
CA ASP A 59 1.34 -3.71 -5.92
C ASP A 59 0.42 -4.94 -6.04
N ASP A 60 -0.49 -4.92 -7.04
CA ASP A 60 -1.41 -6.02 -7.31
C ASP A 60 -0.62 -7.33 -7.52
N GLN A 61 -1.10 -8.41 -6.90
CA GLN A 61 -0.45 -9.73 -7.00
C GLN A 61 -0.55 -10.32 -8.40
N GLU A 62 -1.55 -9.91 -9.15
CA GLU A 62 -1.76 -10.30 -10.54
C GLU A 62 -1.46 -9.11 -11.45
N ALA A 63 -0.19 -8.80 -11.63
CA ALA A 63 0.27 -7.65 -12.38
C ALA A 63 -0.04 -7.70 -13.88
N GLU A 64 -0.47 -8.84 -14.44
CA GLU A 64 -0.82 -8.98 -15.85
C GLU A 64 -2.30 -9.37 -16.01
N ARG A 65 -2.97 -8.74 -16.96
CA ARG A 65 -4.35 -9.03 -17.36
C ARG A 65 -4.41 -9.26 -18.87
N THR A 66 -5.28 -10.16 -19.27
CA THR A 66 -5.49 -10.51 -20.68
C THR A 66 -6.80 -9.94 -21.19
N VAL A 67 -6.77 -9.40 -22.41
CA VAL A 67 -7.99 -9.03 -23.17
C VAL A 67 -7.97 -9.73 -24.51
N VAL A 68 -9.07 -10.40 -24.85
CA VAL A 68 -9.24 -11.07 -26.13
C VAL A 68 -10.25 -10.32 -26.98
N VAL A 69 -9.85 -9.94 -28.18
CA VAL A 69 -10.67 -9.21 -29.15
C VAL A 69 -10.90 -10.10 -30.36
N LYS A 70 -12.15 -10.30 -30.73
CA LYS A 70 -12.56 -11.02 -31.93
C LYS A 70 -13.00 -10.02 -33.00
N VAL A 71 -12.36 -10.12 -34.15
CA VAL A 71 -12.68 -9.32 -35.35
C VAL A 71 -13.28 -10.25 -36.39
N THR A 72 -14.50 -9.93 -36.85
CA THR A 72 -15.25 -10.76 -37.81
C THR A 72 -15.50 -9.97 -39.08
N ASP A 73 -15.24 -10.60 -40.23
CA ASP A 73 -15.58 -10.02 -41.54
C ASP A 73 -17.07 -10.23 -41.82
N LYS A 74 -17.84 -9.14 -41.96
CA LYS A 74 -19.28 -9.17 -42.26
C LYS A 74 -19.60 -9.50 -43.72
N LYS A 75 -18.61 -9.61 -44.57
CA LYS A 75 -18.78 -9.86 -46.01
C LYS A 75 -19.47 -8.73 -46.81
N ASP A 76 -19.60 -7.57 -46.20
CA ASP A 76 -20.12 -6.33 -46.81
C ASP A 76 -19.04 -5.25 -46.99
N GLY A 77 -17.78 -5.61 -46.76
CA GLY A 77 -16.67 -4.70 -46.81
C GLY A 77 -16.34 -4.05 -45.44
N THR A 78 -17.02 -4.48 -44.38
CA THR A 78 -16.79 -3.99 -43.01
C THR A 78 -16.36 -5.10 -42.08
N LEU A 79 -15.66 -4.71 -41.00
CA LEU A 79 -15.29 -5.59 -39.88
C LEU A 79 -16.18 -5.29 -38.69
N ASP A 80 -16.52 -6.33 -37.93
CA ASP A 80 -17.15 -6.24 -36.64
C ASP A 80 -16.13 -6.56 -35.54
N ILE A 81 -16.13 -5.81 -34.43
CA ILE A 81 -15.15 -5.92 -33.37
C ILE A 81 -15.89 -6.14 -32.06
N ALA A 82 -15.53 -7.19 -31.32
CA ALA A 82 -16.10 -7.50 -30.02
C ALA A 82 -15.02 -7.99 -29.05
N ILE A 83 -15.14 -7.60 -27.78
CA ILE A 83 -14.38 -8.22 -26.70
C ILE A 83 -15.02 -9.57 -26.38
N VAL A 84 -14.21 -10.61 -26.22
CA VAL A 84 -14.65 -11.94 -25.82
C VAL A 84 -14.64 -11.98 -24.30
N GLU A 85 -15.77 -11.68 -23.69
CA GLU A 85 -15.90 -11.50 -22.23
C GLU A 85 -15.44 -12.74 -21.44
N ASP A 86 -15.79 -13.95 -21.89
CA ASP A 86 -15.44 -15.20 -21.22
C ASP A 86 -13.94 -15.54 -21.27
N GLU A 87 -13.20 -14.89 -22.16
CA GLU A 87 -11.75 -15.07 -22.34
C GLU A 87 -10.93 -13.84 -21.93
N SER A 88 -11.61 -12.79 -21.46
CA SER A 88 -11.00 -11.51 -21.06
C SER A 88 -11.11 -11.30 -19.57
N GLU A 89 -10.07 -10.72 -19.01
CA GLU A 89 -10.02 -10.35 -17.59
C GLU A 89 -10.42 -8.89 -17.39
N ASN A 90 -10.88 -8.57 -16.20
CA ASN A 90 -11.11 -7.19 -15.82
C ASN A 90 -9.77 -6.44 -15.67
N LEU A 91 -9.65 -5.31 -16.33
CA LEU A 91 -8.44 -4.46 -16.29
C LEU A 91 -8.40 -3.55 -15.04
N THR A 92 -8.89 -4.02 -13.91
CA THR A 92 -8.76 -3.32 -12.64
C THR A 92 -7.54 -3.87 -11.91
N PHE A 93 -6.58 -3.02 -11.62
CA PHE A 93 -5.43 -3.30 -10.77
C PHE A 93 -5.67 -2.68 -9.40
N THR A 94 -5.35 -3.41 -8.33
CA THR A 94 -5.61 -2.97 -6.96
C THR A 94 -4.31 -2.95 -6.16
N ASN A 95 -3.81 -1.75 -5.90
CA ASN A 95 -2.66 -1.54 -5.04
C ASN A 95 -3.13 -1.15 -3.64
N THR A 96 -2.45 -1.65 -2.63
CA THR A 96 -2.76 -1.29 -1.25
C THR A 96 -1.65 -0.41 -0.68
N TYR A 97 -2.05 0.62 0.05
CA TYR A 97 -1.12 1.44 0.81
C TYR A 97 -1.20 1.07 2.28
N GLY A 98 -0.05 0.69 2.84
CA GLY A 98 0.14 0.48 4.26
C GLY A 98 1.27 1.36 4.75
N ALA A 99 1.00 2.27 5.67
CA ALA A 99 2.05 2.95 6.39
C ALA A 99 2.57 2.00 7.47
N SER A 100 3.82 1.60 7.34
CA SER A 100 4.53 0.91 8.42
C SER A 100 5.73 1.76 8.84
N THR A 101 6.18 1.59 10.06
CA THR A 101 7.37 2.27 10.55
C THR A 101 8.67 1.76 9.91
N GLY A 102 8.57 0.89 8.86
CA GLY A 102 9.73 0.27 8.23
C GLY A 102 10.40 -0.75 9.15
N ASP A 103 11.49 -1.32 8.66
CA ASP A 103 12.30 -2.26 9.41
C ASP A 103 12.72 -1.72 10.77
N GLU A 104 12.27 -2.39 11.78
CA GLU A 104 12.87 -2.71 13.08
C GLU A 104 13.03 -1.61 14.14
N ASP A 105 13.23 -0.34 13.87
CA ASP A 105 13.76 0.53 14.95
C ASP A 105 13.08 1.89 15.12
N ILE A 106 11.89 2.10 14.63
CA ILE A 106 11.12 3.27 15.04
C ILE A 106 10.20 2.89 16.21
N ALA A 107 10.82 2.46 17.30
CA ALA A 107 10.17 2.43 18.59
C ALA A 107 10.03 3.88 19.07
N ALA A 108 8.81 4.32 19.30
CA ALA A 108 8.62 5.57 20.02
C ALA A 108 9.21 5.38 21.41
N GLN A 109 10.33 6.03 21.69
CA GLN A 109 10.86 6.08 23.05
C GLN A 109 10.00 7.06 23.85
N ILE A 110 9.38 6.57 24.91
CA ILE A 110 8.64 7.38 25.86
C ILE A 110 9.56 7.64 27.05
N PRO A 111 10.30 8.76 27.06
CA PRO A 111 11.16 9.06 28.19
C PRO A 111 10.30 9.47 29.38
N ALA A 112 10.59 8.88 30.53
CA ALA A 112 9.96 9.26 31.77
C ALA A 112 11.00 9.36 32.88
N THR A 113 10.75 10.25 33.81
CA THR A 113 11.58 10.42 35.00
C THR A 113 10.72 10.47 36.27
N LYS A 114 11.28 10.00 37.35
CA LYS A 114 10.66 10.10 38.70
C LYS A 114 11.56 10.94 39.58
N LYS A 115 11.00 11.93 40.23
CA LYS A 115 11.66 12.75 41.26
C LYS A 115 11.07 12.42 42.61
N LEU A 116 11.91 12.17 43.59
CA LEU A 116 11.53 12.03 45.02
C LEU A 116 12.18 13.14 45.82
N THR A 117 11.40 13.77 46.68
CA THR A 117 11.85 14.84 47.56
C THR A 117 11.83 14.36 49.00
N GLY A 118 12.82 14.72 49.76
CA GLY A 118 12.92 14.40 51.18
C GLY A 118 13.90 13.28 51.54
N ARG A 119 14.26 12.45 50.58
CA ARG A 119 15.30 11.41 50.71
C ARG A 119 15.76 10.90 49.34
N ASP A 120 16.80 10.12 49.34
CA ASP A 120 17.26 9.42 48.13
C ASP A 120 16.19 8.37 47.73
N MET A 121 16.06 8.18 46.41
CA MET A 121 15.17 7.22 45.78
C MET A 121 15.95 5.94 45.49
N LYS A 122 15.41 4.79 45.89
CA LYS A 122 15.98 3.48 45.58
C LYS A 122 15.48 3.00 44.20
N ALA A 123 16.26 2.14 43.57
CA ALA A 123 15.79 1.46 42.35
C ALA A 123 14.55 0.63 42.62
N GLU A 124 13.68 0.53 41.60
CA GLU A 124 12.46 -0.27 41.62
C GLU A 124 11.46 0.05 42.74
N GLU A 125 11.57 1.24 43.30
CA GLU A 125 10.69 1.67 44.43
C GLU A 125 9.30 2.08 43.94
N PHE A 126 9.17 2.55 42.69
CA PHE A 126 7.92 2.98 42.09
C PHE A 126 7.73 2.24 40.76
N GLN A 127 6.47 1.82 40.52
CA GLN A 127 6.05 1.17 39.29
C GLN A 127 5.25 2.14 38.42
N PHE A 128 5.35 1.97 37.12
CA PHE A 128 4.67 2.77 36.11
C PHE A 128 4.10 1.86 35.02
N GLU A 129 3.00 2.25 34.44
CA GLU A 129 2.36 1.55 33.33
C GLU A 129 2.20 2.50 32.15
N VAL A 130 2.48 2.01 30.95
CA VAL A 130 2.07 2.66 29.69
C VAL A 130 0.80 1.98 29.24
N VAL A 131 -0.26 2.77 29.15
CA VAL A 131 -1.59 2.27 28.76
C VAL A 131 -1.97 2.94 27.44
N THR A 132 -2.36 2.13 26.46
CA THR A 132 -2.96 2.67 25.22
C THR A 132 -4.31 3.29 25.55
N ARG A 133 -4.63 4.41 24.90
CA ARG A 133 -5.92 5.09 25.06
C ARG A 133 -6.50 5.35 23.68
N LYS A 134 -7.81 5.12 23.54
CA LYS A 134 -8.54 5.46 22.34
C LYS A 134 -8.51 6.97 22.12
N VAL A 135 -8.22 7.37 20.90
CA VAL A 135 -8.41 8.73 20.40
C VAL A 135 -9.46 8.71 19.29
N ASP A 136 -9.97 9.87 18.90
CA ASP A 136 -11.13 9.96 17.99
C ASP A 136 -10.94 9.27 16.64
N GLU A 137 -9.69 9.17 16.16
CA GLU A 137 -9.35 8.54 14.88
C GLU A 137 -8.70 7.14 15.05
N ALA A 138 -8.88 6.51 16.21
CA ALA A 138 -8.33 5.18 16.46
C ALA A 138 -8.91 4.15 15.47
N ALA A 139 -8.05 3.26 14.97
CA ALA A 139 -8.42 2.19 14.06
C ALA A 139 -9.52 1.28 14.65
N GLU A 140 -10.33 0.70 13.79
CA GLU A 140 -11.29 -0.31 14.18
C GLU A 140 -10.57 -1.49 14.87
N GLY A 141 -11.10 -1.92 16.02
CA GLY A 141 -10.48 -2.97 16.82
C GLY A 141 -9.44 -2.51 17.86
N PHE A 142 -9.15 -1.21 17.93
CA PHE A 142 -8.27 -0.66 18.96
C PHE A 142 -8.79 -1.00 20.36
N LYS A 143 -7.88 -1.43 21.25
CA LYS A 143 -8.17 -1.76 22.64
C LYS A 143 -7.31 -0.93 23.57
N GLU A 144 -7.91 -0.52 24.71
CA GLU A 144 -7.14 0.06 25.80
C GLU A 144 -6.53 -1.07 26.62
N GLU A 145 -5.20 -1.10 26.67
CA GLU A 145 -4.48 -2.12 27.43
C GLU A 145 -3.12 -1.60 27.92
N VAL A 146 -2.56 -2.29 28.92
CA VAL A 146 -1.20 -2.03 29.40
C VAL A 146 -0.22 -2.65 28.40
N VAL A 147 0.60 -1.82 27.76
CA VAL A 147 1.57 -2.24 26.74
C VAL A 147 3.01 -2.29 27.25
N ALA A 148 3.31 -1.58 28.34
CA ALA A 148 4.61 -1.65 28.99
C ALA A 148 4.50 -1.38 30.48
N VAL A 149 5.39 -1.97 31.25
CA VAL A 149 5.57 -1.75 32.69
C VAL A 149 6.99 -1.24 32.93
N GLY A 150 7.15 -0.27 33.80
CA GLY A 150 8.45 0.31 34.10
C GLY A 150 8.67 0.55 35.58
N THR A 151 9.93 0.66 35.93
CA THR A 151 10.37 1.02 37.28
C THR A 151 11.40 2.14 37.23
N ASN A 152 11.53 2.88 38.33
CA ASN A 152 12.55 3.91 38.47
C ASN A 152 13.93 3.32 38.79
N GLY A 153 14.99 3.99 38.29
CA GLY A 153 16.34 3.80 38.77
C GLY A 153 16.62 4.54 40.08
N GLU A 154 17.82 4.35 40.63
CA GLU A 154 18.31 5.11 41.78
C GLU A 154 18.50 6.60 41.42
N ALA A 155 18.20 7.45 42.38
CA ALA A 155 18.52 8.87 42.26
C ALA A 155 18.71 9.49 43.66
N ALA A 156 19.62 10.46 43.74
CA ALA A 156 19.78 11.24 44.94
C ALA A 156 18.56 12.11 45.25
N ASN A 157 18.43 12.52 46.50
CA ASN A 157 17.35 13.39 46.94
C ASN A 157 17.17 14.59 45.98
N ASP A 158 15.93 14.78 45.59
CA ASP A 158 15.51 15.90 44.74
C ASP A 158 16.02 15.88 43.29
N ILE A 159 16.74 14.81 42.88
CA ILE A 159 17.22 14.61 41.51
C ILE A 159 16.31 13.63 40.79
N PRO A 160 15.87 13.93 39.53
CA PRO A 160 15.11 12.99 38.75
C PRO A 160 15.92 11.74 38.38
N GLY A 161 15.38 10.56 38.63
CA GLY A 161 15.88 9.28 38.15
C GLY A 161 15.13 8.82 36.91
N ALA A 162 15.82 8.12 36.02
CA ALA A 162 15.22 7.57 34.82
C ALA A 162 14.18 6.48 35.15
N VAL A 163 13.10 6.41 34.43
CA VAL A 163 12.16 5.29 34.43
C VAL A 163 12.44 4.44 33.19
N THR A 164 12.70 3.16 33.41
CA THR A 164 12.93 2.20 32.34
C THR A 164 11.69 1.34 32.15
N PHE A 165 11.14 1.32 30.94
CA PHE A 165 10.01 0.49 30.59
C PHE A 165 10.49 -0.78 29.88
N ALA A 166 9.90 -1.91 30.24
CA ALA A 166 9.98 -3.15 29.48
C ALA A 166 8.60 -3.44 28.85
N GLY A 167 8.60 -3.86 27.61
CA GLY A 167 7.37 -4.26 26.93
C GLY A 167 6.76 -5.48 27.65
N LYS A 168 5.44 -5.51 27.72
CA LYS A 168 4.71 -6.69 28.16
C LYS A 168 4.77 -7.70 27.00
N ASP A 169 5.40 -8.86 27.23
CA ASP A 169 5.54 -9.94 26.25
C ASP A 169 6.27 -9.55 24.94
N ASP A 170 7.37 -8.79 25.02
CA ASP A 170 8.16 -8.32 23.86
C ASP A 170 7.34 -7.50 22.83
N VAL A 171 6.28 -6.85 23.25
CA VAL A 171 5.49 -5.98 22.38
C VAL A 171 6.33 -4.78 21.97
N LYS A 172 6.86 -4.83 20.76
CA LYS A 172 7.34 -3.63 20.08
C LYS A 172 6.10 -2.77 19.80
N LEU A 173 6.13 -1.50 20.19
CA LEU A 173 5.12 -0.53 19.75
C LEU A 173 5.31 -0.34 18.24
N ALA A 174 4.70 -1.20 17.44
CA ALA A 174 4.67 -1.05 16.00
C ALA A 174 3.50 -0.14 15.63
N TYR A 175 3.77 0.84 14.83
CA TYR A 175 2.74 1.63 14.18
C TYR A 175 2.20 0.78 13.01
N THR A 176 0.93 0.41 13.05
CA THR A 176 0.22 -0.21 11.92
C THR A 176 -0.66 0.81 11.23
#